data_329c8124e00a213b0c64a45d919f7d48
#
_entry.id   329c8124e00a213b0c64a45d919f7d48
#
_cell.length_a   1.000
_cell.length_b   1.000
_cell.length_c   1.000
_cell.angle_alpha   90.00
_cell.angle_beta   90.00
_cell.angle_gamma   90.00
#
_symmetry.space_group_name_H-M   'P 1'
#
loop_
_entity.id
_entity.type
_entity.pdbx_description
1 polymer ?
#
loop_
_entity_poly.entity_id
_entity_poly.type
_entity_poly.pdbx_seq_one_letter_code
_entity_poly.pdbx_strand_id
1 'polypeptide(L)'
;MTDVATQTADILINGIPFSEFIKNNTIESDISDWDFLKDNSDTERDTDGDNDNENENESNNVDVCTNISPSLSEQDVQGLRESILYCIDESVRNNPLSFSDPTFHIKLENSIYEVIEYTFSDNSFTSIDIFAFTEEMENQIEEVITTCLEEYFETIVPPRSYPTTCILQPPNVAETVKKIEYLKSIPQDEQRTAGWYIFRNKLITASAAWKVFKSESCINQLIYEKCKPLAANITANSDDVDDIEREKDKEQIIVEKTFVNTNSPLHWGQKYEKLSVMLYEARNNTKVGEFGCIKHPKYDFLGASPDGINVDPVSPLYGRMLEIKNVFNREITGIPIEEYWIQTQLQMQVCDCDECDFLETCFKEYEDEAAFIHDSSSDIDAEFHLTSAKTLKGVIAYFMKDGKPFYEYAPLYLTREEYDRWCEEIIDKNAGITWLKNIYWYLNQYSCVLIRKNDIWFESAIKKIENVWNTILKERETGYEHRAPKKRTPKKKNNIPYEENTNESGCLIVISDLELNI
;
A
#
# COMPACT_ATOMS: atom_id res chain seq x y z
N MET A 1 3.56 40.90 24.17
CA MET A 1 4.11 39.75 23.48
C MET A 1 4.24 40.18 22.05
N THR A 2 5.42 40.51 21.68
CA THR A 2 5.78 41.21 20.42
C THR A 2 6.01 40.19 19.34
N ASP A 3 5.24 40.31 18.25
CA ASP A 3 5.45 39.58 16.99
C ASP A 3 6.86 39.90 16.47
N VAL A 4 7.69 38.88 16.43
CA VAL A 4 8.93 38.90 15.64
C VAL A 4 8.58 38.21 14.32
N ALA A 5 8.09 39.01 13.38
CA ALA A 5 8.08 38.64 11.98
C ALA A 5 9.54 38.59 11.52
N THR A 6 10.13 37.43 11.40
CA THR A 6 11.37 37.21 10.66
C THR A 6 11.08 37.51 9.19
N GLN A 7 11.54 38.66 8.71
CA GLN A 7 11.67 38.96 7.28
C GLN A 7 12.77 38.04 6.74
N THR A 8 12.36 36.91 6.16
CA THR A 8 13.21 36.13 5.26
C THR A 8 13.45 37.01 4.02
N ALA A 9 14.70 37.28 3.71
CA ALA A 9 15.06 37.98 2.47
C ALA A 9 14.64 37.06 1.31
N ASP A 10 13.61 37.46 0.55
CA ASP A 10 13.24 36.78 -0.67
C ASP A 10 14.43 36.75 -1.64
N ILE A 11 14.91 35.58 -1.98
CA ILE A 11 15.87 35.38 -3.06
C ILE A 11 15.15 35.79 -4.34
N LEU A 12 15.65 36.79 -5.02
CA LEU A 12 15.09 37.27 -6.27
C LEU A 12 15.74 36.55 -7.45
N ILE A 13 14.97 35.77 -8.20
CA ILE A 13 15.38 35.16 -9.48
C ILE A 13 14.87 36.08 -10.61
N ASN A 14 15.79 36.69 -11.36
CA ASN A 14 15.45 37.68 -12.40
C ASN A 14 14.59 38.84 -11.89
N GLY A 15 14.76 39.25 -10.63
CA GLY A 15 13.97 40.33 -10.03
C GLY A 15 12.57 39.90 -9.58
N ILE A 16 12.25 38.63 -9.65
CA ILE A 16 11.00 38.02 -9.17
C ILE A 16 11.31 37.24 -7.87
N PRO A 17 10.51 37.41 -6.81
CA PRO A 17 10.64 36.60 -5.62
C PRO A 17 10.63 35.12 -5.98
N PHE A 18 11.50 34.33 -5.37
CA PHE A 18 11.61 32.87 -5.66
C PHE A 18 10.26 32.14 -5.49
N SER A 19 9.45 32.55 -4.50
CA SER A 19 8.08 32.08 -4.31
C SER A 19 7.14 32.36 -5.49
N GLU A 20 7.35 33.46 -6.21
CA GLU A 20 6.58 33.83 -7.40
C GLU A 20 7.11 33.14 -8.66
N PHE A 21 8.42 32.90 -8.72
CA PHE A 21 9.07 32.14 -9.78
C PHE A 21 8.58 30.68 -9.81
N ILE A 22 8.49 30.03 -8.65
CA ILE A 22 7.93 28.64 -8.55
C ILE A 22 6.47 28.61 -8.99
N LYS A 23 5.63 29.56 -8.57
CA LYS A 23 4.23 29.64 -8.99
C LYS A 23 4.06 29.78 -10.50
N ASN A 24 4.98 30.50 -11.15
CA ASN A 24 4.92 30.76 -12.59
C ASN A 24 5.52 29.60 -13.42
N ASN A 25 6.36 28.75 -12.83
CA ASN A 25 7.04 27.64 -13.49
C ASN A 25 6.57 26.25 -13.02
N THR A 26 5.62 26.14 -12.09
CA THR A 26 4.86 24.91 -11.88
C THR A 26 4.00 24.72 -13.13
N ILE A 27 4.57 24.07 -14.12
CA ILE A 27 3.88 23.58 -15.30
C ILE A 27 2.81 22.61 -14.77
N GLU A 28 1.54 22.90 -15.07
CA GLU A 28 0.52 21.87 -15.14
C GLU A 28 0.98 20.87 -16.22
N SER A 29 1.93 20.01 -15.88
CA SER A 29 2.29 18.89 -16.73
C SER A 29 1.14 17.91 -16.68
N ASP A 30 0.33 17.91 -17.73
CA ASP A 30 -0.52 16.80 -18.11
C ASP A 30 0.31 15.51 -18.01
N ILE A 31 -0.07 14.64 -17.08
CA ILE A 31 0.64 13.39 -16.72
C ILE A 31 0.56 12.34 -17.86
N SER A 32 0.27 12.74 -19.10
CA SER A 32 0.10 11.83 -20.24
C SER A 32 1.36 11.54 -21.06
N ASP A 33 2.50 12.23 -20.85
CA ASP A 33 3.64 12.13 -21.78
C ASP A 33 4.93 11.48 -21.23
N TRP A 34 4.87 10.78 -20.06
CA TRP A 34 6.06 10.17 -19.44
C TRP A 34 6.32 8.70 -19.82
N ASP A 35 5.70 8.18 -20.89
CA ASP A 35 5.93 6.79 -21.35
C ASP A 35 7.19 6.60 -22.21
N PHE A 36 8.10 7.58 -22.34
CA PHE A 36 9.19 7.55 -23.34
C PHE A 36 10.59 7.23 -22.82
N LEU A 37 10.77 6.84 -21.54
CA LEU A 37 12.09 6.46 -21.00
C LEU A 37 12.12 5.01 -20.49
N LYS A 38 11.81 4.06 -21.37
CA LYS A 38 12.24 2.65 -21.24
C LYS A 38 12.94 2.24 -22.52
N ASP A 39 14.12 1.71 -22.33
CA ASP A 39 15.06 1.09 -23.27
C ASP A 39 16.21 1.99 -23.72
N ASN A 40 17.35 1.77 -23.05
CA ASN A 40 18.63 1.51 -23.70
C ASN A 40 19.78 1.41 -22.68
N SER A 41 20.05 0.20 -22.22
CA SER A 41 21.35 -0.14 -21.67
C SER A 41 21.71 -1.57 -22.11
N ASP A 42 22.36 -1.68 -23.22
CA ASP A 42 23.21 -2.83 -23.58
C ASP A 42 24.07 -2.44 -24.78
N THR A 43 25.31 -2.11 -24.54
CA THR A 43 26.42 -2.39 -25.50
C THR A 43 27.74 -2.40 -24.76
N GLU A 44 28.20 -3.61 -24.49
CA GLU A 44 29.61 -3.92 -24.24
C GLU A 44 30.46 -3.50 -25.45
N ARG A 45 31.64 -2.92 -25.20
CA ARG A 45 32.78 -2.97 -26.15
C ARG A 45 34.10 -3.02 -25.41
N ASP A 46 34.67 -4.20 -25.45
CA ASP A 46 36.11 -4.43 -25.28
C ASP A 46 36.91 -3.68 -26.36
N THR A 47 38.00 -3.04 -25.96
CA THR A 47 39.21 -2.94 -26.81
C THR A 47 40.43 -2.72 -25.95
N ASP A 48 41.31 -3.72 -25.95
CA ASP A 48 42.72 -3.68 -25.56
C ASP A 48 43.52 -2.70 -26.42
N GLY A 49 44.58 -2.13 -25.84
CA GLY A 49 45.57 -1.39 -26.62
C GLY A 49 46.66 -0.75 -25.76
N ASP A 50 47.72 -1.54 -25.51
CA ASP A 50 49.01 -1.08 -25.00
C ASP A 50 49.61 0.06 -25.84
N ASN A 51 50.25 1.03 -25.19
CA ASN A 51 51.56 1.50 -25.63
C ASN A 51 52.28 2.38 -24.61
N ASP A 52 53.44 1.90 -24.19
CA ASP A 52 54.51 2.61 -23.50
C ASP A 52 55.02 3.80 -24.31
N ASN A 53 55.34 4.91 -23.62
CA ASN A 53 56.55 5.66 -23.90
C ASN A 53 56.92 6.62 -22.78
N GLU A 54 58.05 6.33 -22.15
CA GLU A 54 58.78 7.23 -21.28
C GLU A 54 59.29 8.46 -22.06
N ASN A 55 59.26 9.65 -21.41
CA ASN A 55 60.31 10.64 -21.55
C ASN A 55 60.31 11.60 -20.36
N GLU A 56 61.37 11.53 -19.61
CA GLU A 56 61.77 12.50 -18.62
C GLU A 56 62.11 13.85 -19.27
N ASN A 57 61.68 14.94 -18.65
CA ASN A 57 62.46 16.18 -18.55
C ASN A 57 62.03 17.05 -17.37
N GLU A 58 62.96 17.23 -16.47
CA GLU A 58 62.92 18.17 -15.37
C GLU A 58 62.84 19.62 -15.87
N SER A 59 61.95 20.43 -15.29
CA SER A 59 62.28 21.82 -14.97
C SER A 59 61.42 22.30 -13.81
N ASN A 60 62.08 22.62 -12.71
CA ASN A 60 61.57 23.29 -11.52
C ASN A 60 60.86 24.60 -11.87
N ASN A 61 59.61 24.74 -11.52
CA ASN A 61 59.04 26.01 -11.07
C ASN A 61 57.97 25.70 -10.00
N VAL A 62 58.30 26.08 -8.79
CA VAL A 62 57.42 26.05 -7.64
C VAL A 62 56.49 27.23 -7.73
N ASP A 63 55.35 27.05 -8.36
CA ASP A 63 54.16 27.84 -8.09
C ASP A 63 53.21 26.95 -7.27
N VAL A 64 53.23 27.19 -5.96
CA VAL A 64 52.24 26.63 -5.05
C VAL A 64 50.93 27.42 -5.33
N CYS A 65 50.28 27.11 -6.43
CA CYS A 65 48.86 27.31 -6.54
C CYS A 65 48.19 26.18 -5.72
N THR A 66 47.85 26.51 -4.49
CA THR A 66 46.85 25.70 -3.76
C THR A 66 45.62 25.66 -4.64
N ASN A 67 45.40 24.57 -5.37
CA ASN A 67 44.13 24.24 -5.97
C ASN A 67 43.13 24.06 -4.83
N ILE A 68 42.57 25.18 -4.35
CA ILE A 68 41.35 25.16 -3.56
C ILE A 68 40.28 24.85 -4.61
N SER A 69 39.82 23.61 -4.69
CA SER A 69 38.58 23.31 -5.42
C SER A 69 37.49 24.21 -4.84
N PRO A 70 36.70 24.90 -5.69
CA PRO A 70 35.66 25.80 -5.20
C PRO A 70 34.60 24.98 -4.49
N SER A 71 34.59 25.03 -3.17
CA SER A 71 33.55 24.49 -2.31
C SER A 71 32.63 25.63 -1.87
N LEU A 72 31.36 25.33 -1.63
CA LEU A 72 30.39 26.26 -1.07
C LEU A 72 30.86 26.73 0.31
N SER A 73 30.76 28.05 0.58
CA SER A 73 31.03 28.55 1.93
C SER A 73 29.95 28.12 2.92
N GLU A 74 30.24 28.10 4.22
CA GLU A 74 29.23 27.77 5.26
C GLU A 74 27.99 28.70 5.16
N GLN A 75 28.17 29.94 4.76
CA GLN A 75 27.09 30.92 4.59
C GLN A 75 26.23 30.56 3.36
N ASP A 76 26.84 30.14 2.26
CA ASP A 76 26.12 29.70 1.04
C ASP A 76 25.34 28.43 1.32
N VAL A 77 25.94 27.45 2.03
CA VAL A 77 25.27 26.22 2.47
C VAL A 77 24.05 26.51 3.34
N GLN A 78 24.16 27.46 4.29
CA GLN A 78 23.04 27.86 5.13
C GLN A 78 21.92 28.53 4.33
N GLY A 79 22.23 29.42 3.41
CA GLY A 79 21.25 30.06 2.52
C GLY A 79 20.55 29.07 1.59
N LEU A 80 21.33 28.11 1.06
CA LEU A 80 20.81 27.01 0.24
C LEU A 80 19.84 26.13 1.04
N ARG A 81 20.22 25.75 2.28
CA ARG A 81 19.38 24.97 3.17
C ARG A 81 18.01 25.64 3.44
N GLU A 82 18.00 26.94 3.77
CA GLU A 82 16.75 27.68 4.01
C GLU A 82 15.86 27.69 2.77
N SER A 83 16.45 27.89 1.60
CA SER A 83 15.75 27.86 0.32
C SER A 83 15.17 26.48 0.00
N ILE A 84 15.92 25.41 0.22
CA ILE A 84 15.47 24.05 0.00
C ILE A 84 14.30 23.69 0.93
N LEU A 85 14.41 23.98 2.22
CA LEU A 85 13.32 23.72 3.18
C LEU A 85 12.04 24.48 2.80
N TYR A 86 12.18 25.72 2.32
CA TYR A 86 11.04 26.47 1.80
C TYR A 86 10.42 25.81 0.56
N CYS A 87 11.24 25.36 -0.40
CA CYS A 87 10.77 24.67 -1.61
C CYS A 87 10.04 23.37 -1.27
N ILE A 88 10.56 22.59 -0.30
CA ILE A 88 9.92 21.37 0.17
C ILE A 88 8.55 21.70 0.76
N ASP A 89 8.46 22.67 1.68
CA ASP A 89 7.19 23.03 2.35
C ASP A 89 6.15 23.53 1.35
N GLU A 90 6.54 24.39 0.40
CA GLU A 90 5.67 24.88 -0.68
C GLU A 90 5.18 23.73 -1.56
N SER A 91 6.06 22.83 -1.98
CA SER A 91 5.69 21.69 -2.83
C SER A 91 4.69 20.76 -2.13
N VAL A 92 4.93 20.50 -0.84
CA VAL A 92 4.07 19.65 -0.01
C VAL A 92 2.69 20.29 0.21
N ARG A 93 2.64 21.58 0.53
CA ARG A 93 1.37 22.29 0.84
C ARG A 93 0.55 22.62 -0.40
N ASN A 94 1.20 22.91 -1.53
CA ASN A 94 0.51 23.21 -2.77
C ASN A 94 -0.02 21.95 -3.44
N ASN A 95 0.61 20.79 -3.23
CA ASN A 95 0.22 19.54 -3.87
C ASN A 95 0.14 18.35 -2.88
N PRO A 96 -0.63 18.47 -1.78
CA PRO A 96 -0.63 17.47 -0.70
C PRO A 96 -1.12 16.10 -1.15
N LEU A 97 -1.95 16.02 -2.19
CA LEU A 97 -2.46 14.75 -2.70
C LEU A 97 -1.37 13.88 -3.36
N SER A 98 -0.26 14.49 -3.78
CA SER A 98 0.88 13.76 -4.35
C SER A 98 1.55 12.79 -3.35
N PHE A 99 1.37 12.98 -2.04
CA PHE A 99 1.84 12.03 -1.03
C PHE A 99 1.37 10.60 -1.25
N SER A 100 0.22 10.40 -1.88
CA SER A 100 -0.28 9.05 -2.17
C SER A 100 0.55 8.30 -3.22
N ASP A 101 1.30 9.01 -4.07
CA ASP A 101 2.18 8.42 -5.08
C ASP A 101 3.34 7.65 -4.43
N PRO A 102 3.57 6.37 -4.77
CA PRO A 102 4.72 5.59 -4.27
C PRO A 102 6.08 6.23 -4.55
N THR A 103 6.19 7.02 -5.61
CA THR A 103 7.43 7.71 -6.03
C THR A 103 7.52 9.16 -5.53
N PHE A 104 6.64 9.58 -4.63
CA PHE A 104 6.55 10.96 -4.15
C PHE A 104 7.89 11.55 -3.71
N HIS A 105 8.63 10.86 -2.84
CA HIS A 105 9.90 11.36 -2.31
C HIS A 105 10.95 11.54 -3.41
N ILE A 106 11.06 10.57 -4.31
CA ILE A 106 12.00 10.62 -5.45
C ILE A 106 11.65 11.79 -6.40
N LYS A 107 10.36 11.97 -6.68
CA LYS A 107 9.91 13.09 -7.53
C LYS A 107 10.16 14.44 -6.90
N LEU A 108 9.93 14.56 -5.59
CA LEU A 108 10.18 15.79 -4.84
C LEU A 108 11.67 16.12 -4.85
N GLU A 109 12.53 15.16 -4.54
CA GLU A 109 13.98 15.30 -4.56
C GLU A 109 14.49 15.75 -5.94
N ASN A 110 14.10 15.04 -7.01
CA ASN A 110 14.46 15.42 -8.39
C ASN A 110 13.97 16.82 -8.75
N SER A 111 12.75 17.18 -8.37
CA SER A 111 12.20 18.51 -8.64
C SER A 111 12.99 19.63 -7.94
N ILE A 112 13.44 19.39 -6.70
CA ILE A 112 14.27 20.34 -5.97
C ILE A 112 15.65 20.47 -6.65
N TYR A 113 16.23 19.34 -7.03
CA TYR A 113 17.52 19.31 -7.72
C TYR A 113 17.46 20.09 -9.04
N GLU A 114 16.44 19.87 -9.86
CA GLU A 114 16.24 20.60 -11.14
C GLU A 114 16.11 22.12 -10.92
N VAL A 115 15.39 22.56 -9.88
CA VAL A 115 15.24 23.98 -9.55
C VAL A 115 16.59 24.60 -9.16
N ILE A 116 17.38 23.88 -8.38
CA ILE A 116 18.70 24.34 -7.93
C ILE A 116 19.67 24.40 -9.11
N GLU A 117 19.76 23.35 -9.92
CA GLU A 117 20.61 23.29 -11.11
C GLU A 117 20.27 24.44 -12.08
N TYR A 118 18.99 24.69 -12.33
CA TYR A 118 18.55 25.80 -13.15
C TYR A 118 19.01 27.16 -12.57
N THR A 119 18.88 27.34 -11.25
CA THR A 119 19.25 28.56 -10.55
C THR A 119 20.75 28.84 -10.66
N PHE A 120 21.59 27.83 -10.59
CA PHE A 120 23.04 27.97 -10.74
C PHE A 120 23.50 28.10 -12.20
N SER A 121 22.77 27.54 -13.15
CA SER A 121 23.08 27.58 -14.58
C SER A 121 22.70 28.90 -15.23
N ASP A 122 21.67 29.59 -14.72
CA ASP A 122 21.21 30.86 -15.25
C ASP A 122 22.08 31.98 -14.67
N ASN A 123 23.03 32.51 -15.49
CA ASN A 123 24.07 33.48 -15.21
C ASN A 123 23.61 34.80 -14.51
N SER A 124 22.49 34.85 -13.84
CA SER A 124 21.98 36.02 -13.12
C SER A 124 22.64 36.27 -11.76
N PHE A 125 23.41 35.33 -11.24
CA PHE A 125 24.27 35.53 -10.06
C PHE A 125 25.60 36.13 -10.46
N THR A 126 25.61 37.44 -10.73
CA THR A 126 26.73 38.22 -11.28
C THR A 126 27.77 38.67 -10.24
N SER A 127 28.17 37.84 -9.31
CA SER A 127 29.36 38.17 -8.50
C SER A 127 30.29 37.00 -8.22
N ILE A 128 29.97 35.82 -8.74
CA ILE A 128 30.92 34.71 -8.74
C ILE A 128 31.39 34.57 -10.20
N ASP A 129 32.66 34.90 -10.46
CA ASP A 129 33.31 34.61 -11.73
C ASP A 129 32.97 33.17 -12.13
N ILE A 130 32.65 32.96 -13.40
CA ILE A 130 32.22 31.73 -14.06
C ILE A 130 33.10 30.54 -13.59
N PHE A 131 32.85 29.99 -12.41
CA PHE A 131 33.37 28.71 -12.02
C PHE A 131 32.41 27.66 -12.60
N ALA A 132 32.95 26.82 -13.45
CA ALA A 132 32.26 25.62 -13.87
C ALA A 132 31.77 24.92 -12.59
N PHE A 133 30.50 24.56 -12.58
CA PHE A 133 29.88 23.71 -11.57
C PHE A 133 30.80 22.46 -11.39
N THR A 134 31.41 22.32 -10.24
CA THR A 134 32.36 21.25 -10.01
C THR A 134 31.66 20.04 -9.42
N GLU A 135 32.16 18.85 -9.69
CA GLU A 135 31.65 17.60 -9.11
C GLU A 135 31.58 17.66 -7.56
N GLU A 136 32.51 18.41 -6.94
CA GLU A 136 32.50 18.62 -5.49
C GLU A 136 31.34 19.50 -5.01
N MET A 137 30.97 20.52 -5.77
CA MET A 137 29.80 21.37 -5.49
C MET A 137 28.50 20.59 -5.70
N GLU A 138 28.42 19.76 -6.74
CA GLU A 138 27.27 18.87 -6.99
C GLU A 138 27.04 17.94 -5.81
N ASN A 139 28.09 17.26 -5.34
CA ASN A 139 28.03 16.38 -4.18
C ASN A 139 27.60 17.12 -2.89
N GLN A 140 28.09 18.34 -2.67
CA GLN A 140 27.69 19.15 -1.52
C GLN A 140 26.21 19.55 -1.59
N ILE A 141 25.71 19.93 -2.75
CA ILE A 141 24.31 20.29 -2.96
C ILE A 141 23.42 19.06 -2.73
N GLU A 142 23.78 17.91 -3.26
CA GLU A 142 23.06 16.66 -3.06
C GLU A 142 22.98 16.28 -1.58
N GLU A 143 24.07 16.41 -0.83
CA GLU A 143 24.11 16.20 0.61
C GLU A 143 23.17 17.16 1.36
N VAL A 144 23.15 18.45 0.97
CA VAL A 144 22.28 19.46 1.59
C VAL A 144 20.81 19.14 1.29
N ILE A 145 20.46 18.75 0.05
CA ILE A 145 19.10 18.38 -0.34
C ILE A 145 18.64 17.18 0.50
N THR A 146 19.44 16.13 0.56
CA THR A 146 19.13 14.90 1.31
C THR A 146 18.92 15.22 2.79
N THR A 147 19.82 15.99 3.39
CA THR A 147 19.72 16.40 4.80
C THR A 147 18.46 17.23 5.07
N CYS A 148 18.10 18.15 4.18
CA CYS A 148 16.88 18.95 4.31
C CYS A 148 15.60 18.12 4.18
N LEU A 149 15.58 17.14 3.27
CA LEU A 149 14.46 16.22 3.13
C LEU A 149 14.28 15.35 4.37
N GLU A 150 15.36 14.78 4.89
CA GLU A 150 15.34 13.98 6.13
C GLU A 150 14.80 14.83 7.29
N GLU A 151 15.35 16.02 7.52
CA GLU A 151 14.90 16.90 8.60
C GLU A 151 13.43 17.29 8.46
N TYR A 152 12.99 17.67 7.26
CA TYR A 152 11.60 18.05 7.02
C TYR A 152 10.62 16.93 7.33
N PHE A 153 10.93 15.71 6.85
CA PHE A 153 10.07 14.55 7.07
C PHE A 153 10.20 13.91 8.46
N GLU A 154 11.24 14.24 9.22
CA GLU A 154 11.30 13.86 10.63
C GLU A 154 10.51 14.81 11.53
N THR A 155 10.53 16.11 11.23
CA THR A 155 10.09 17.15 12.17
C THR A 155 8.76 17.81 11.82
N ILE A 156 8.41 17.97 10.54
CA ILE A 156 7.27 18.79 10.08
C ILE A 156 6.13 17.91 9.56
N VAL A 157 6.41 17.01 8.64
CA VAL A 157 5.42 16.09 8.05
C VAL A 157 6.03 14.69 8.01
N PRO A 158 5.32 13.65 8.46
CA PRO A 158 5.89 12.29 8.40
C PRO A 158 6.16 11.88 6.95
N PRO A 159 7.22 11.07 6.72
CA PRO A 159 7.45 10.47 5.41
C PRO A 159 6.26 9.59 5.01
N ARG A 160 6.16 9.29 3.73
CA ARG A 160 5.07 8.44 3.21
C ARG A 160 4.99 7.09 3.93
N SER A 161 6.13 6.47 4.21
CA SER A 161 6.28 5.29 5.06
C SER A 161 7.73 5.16 5.52
N TYR A 162 7.94 4.49 6.64
CA TYR A 162 9.26 4.07 7.10
C TYR A 162 9.59 2.70 6.51
N PRO A 163 10.85 2.37 6.26
CA PRO A 163 11.23 1.13 5.58
C PRO A 163 10.91 -0.15 6.37
N THR A 164 10.79 -0.01 7.70
CA THR A 164 10.41 -1.10 8.62
C THR A 164 9.50 -0.55 9.72
N THR A 165 8.78 -1.45 10.40
CA THR A 165 8.11 -1.06 11.65
C THR A 165 9.16 -0.67 12.69
N CYS A 166 8.92 0.44 13.38
CA CYS A 166 9.80 0.97 14.42
C CYS A 166 8.97 1.67 15.50
N ILE A 167 9.59 1.91 16.65
CA ILE A 167 8.96 2.65 17.75
C ILE A 167 9.57 4.04 17.76
N LEU A 168 8.80 5.02 17.28
CA LEU A 168 9.24 6.42 17.26
C LEU A 168 9.07 7.07 18.63
N GLN A 169 7.93 6.80 19.29
CA GLN A 169 7.64 7.28 20.63
C GLN A 169 6.83 6.22 21.40
N PRO A 170 7.02 6.10 22.70
CA PRO A 170 6.19 5.22 23.52
C PRO A 170 4.73 5.71 23.51
N PRO A 171 3.74 4.79 23.50
CA PRO A 171 2.33 5.16 23.49
C PRO A 171 1.93 5.86 24.80
N ASN A 172 1.06 6.87 24.69
CA ASN A 172 0.37 7.42 25.86
C ASN A 172 -0.73 6.45 26.31
N VAL A 173 -0.38 5.52 27.20
CA VAL A 173 -1.27 4.43 27.65
C VAL A 173 -2.61 4.95 28.14
N ALA A 174 -2.63 6.03 28.96
CA ALA A 174 -3.86 6.56 29.53
C ALA A 174 -4.83 7.15 28.49
N GLU A 175 -4.32 7.72 27.43
CA GLU A 175 -5.11 8.23 26.30
C GLU A 175 -5.54 7.10 25.39
N THR A 176 -4.63 6.18 25.08
CA THR A 176 -4.89 5.03 24.20
C THR A 176 -5.97 4.12 24.78
N VAL A 177 -6.00 3.90 26.10
CA VAL A 177 -7.09 3.16 26.76
C VAL A 177 -8.45 3.77 26.43
N LYS A 178 -8.58 5.10 26.58
CA LYS A 178 -9.84 5.80 26.28
C LYS A 178 -10.26 5.68 24.82
N LYS A 179 -9.30 5.80 23.90
CA LYS A 179 -9.53 5.63 22.46
C LYS A 179 -10.03 4.21 22.15
N ILE A 180 -9.37 3.19 22.66
CA ILE A 180 -9.77 1.79 22.44
C ILE A 180 -11.13 1.48 23.06
N GLU A 181 -11.39 1.95 24.29
CA GLU A 181 -12.69 1.78 24.94
C GLU A 181 -13.81 2.48 24.17
N TYR A 182 -13.55 3.70 23.67
CA TYR A 182 -14.47 4.40 22.79
C TYR A 182 -14.76 3.61 21.51
N LEU A 183 -13.74 3.14 20.80
CA LEU A 183 -13.92 2.36 19.58
C LEU A 183 -14.71 1.06 19.82
N LYS A 184 -14.46 0.38 20.94
CA LYS A 184 -15.22 -0.81 21.35
C LYS A 184 -16.67 -0.50 21.74
N SER A 185 -16.96 0.72 22.20
CA SER A 185 -18.32 1.13 22.58
C SER A 185 -19.23 1.45 21.38
N ILE A 186 -18.65 1.72 20.21
CA ILE A 186 -19.42 1.99 18.99
C ILE A 186 -20.09 0.69 18.53
N PRO A 187 -21.40 0.69 18.24
CA PRO A 187 -22.07 -0.48 17.65
C PRO A 187 -21.42 -0.88 16.33
N GLN A 188 -21.02 -2.13 16.21
CA GLN A 188 -20.31 -2.67 15.05
C GLN A 188 -20.95 -3.99 14.64
N ASP A 189 -21.51 -4.02 13.45
CA ASP A 189 -21.99 -5.26 12.87
C ASP A 189 -20.83 -6.21 12.54
N GLU A 190 -21.04 -7.48 12.80
CA GLU A 190 -20.07 -8.53 12.43
C GLU A 190 -19.82 -8.49 10.91
N GLN A 191 -18.56 -8.63 10.53
CA GLN A 191 -18.15 -8.57 9.12
C GLN A 191 -18.92 -9.61 8.27
N ARG A 192 -19.34 -9.18 7.08
CA ARG A 192 -20.05 -10.00 6.09
C ARG A 192 -21.48 -10.42 6.48
N THR A 193 -22.04 -9.82 7.53
CA THR A 193 -23.47 -9.91 7.84
C THR A 193 -24.29 -8.93 6.98
N ALA A 194 -25.61 -9.10 6.95
CA ALA A 194 -26.52 -8.20 6.25
C ALA A 194 -26.39 -6.75 6.77
N GLY A 195 -26.39 -6.57 8.11
CA GLY A 195 -26.20 -5.27 8.75
C GLY A 195 -24.90 -4.59 8.32
N TRP A 196 -23.80 -5.34 8.29
CA TRP A 196 -22.50 -4.82 7.84
C TRP A 196 -22.54 -4.31 6.38
N TYR A 197 -23.19 -5.03 5.45
CA TYR A 197 -23.34 -4.57 4.06
C TYR A 197 -24.24 -3.34 3.95
N ILE A 198 -25.34 -3.30 4.70
CA ILE A 198 -26.26 -2.15 4.75
C ILE A 198 -25.54 -0.91 5.28
N PHE A 199 -24.82 -1.06 6.39
CA PHE A 199 -24.03 0.03 6.96
C PHE A 199 -22.99 0.57 5.98
N ARG A 200 -22.20 -0.30 5.34
CA ARG A 200 -21.18 0.08 4.36
C ARG A 200 -21.75 0.70 3.07
N ASN A 201 -22.98 0.40 2.71
CA ASN A 201 -23.64 1.03 1.56
C ASN A 201 -23.96 2.51 1.83
N LYS A 202 -24.17 2.88 3.10
CA LYS A 202 -24.52 4.26 3.52
C LYS A 202 -23.30 5.21 3.60
N LEU A 203 -22.10 4.75 3.24
CA LEU A 203 -20.86 5.55 3.30
C LEU A 203 -19.83 5.07 2.27
N ILE A 204 -18.79 5.87 2.02
CA ILE A 204 -17.60 5.45 1.29
C ILE A 204 -16.64 4.82 2.30
N THR A 205 -16.22 3.58 2.05
CA THR A 205 -15.24 2.90 2.92
C THR A 205 -13.83 3.28 2.53
N ALA A 206 -12.91 3.33 3.49
CA ALA A 206 -11.49 3.59 3.27
C ALA A 206 -10.90 2.71 2.14
N SER A 207 -11.28 1.41 2.14
CA SER A 207 -10.84 0.44 1.11
C SER A 207 -11.37 0.70 -0.31
N ALA A 208 -12.38 1.54 -0.48
CA ALA A 208 -12.93 1.90 -1.79
C ALA A 208 -12.61 3.35 -2.20
N ALA A 209 -12.21 4.18 -1.25
CA ALA A 209 -12.03 5.62 -1.43
C ALA A 209 -10.90 6.00 -2.40
N TRP A 210 -9.87 5.13 -2.56
CA TRP A 210 -8.80 5.35 -3.52
C TRP A 210 -9.30 5.60 -4.95
N LYS A 211 -10.47 5.06 -5.32
CA LYS A 211 -11.10 5.27 -6.64
C LYS A 211 -11.39 6.74 -6.93
N VAL A 212 -11.55 7.57 -5.87
CA VAL A 212 -11.80 9.02 -5.98
C VAL A 212 -10.59 9.78 -6.54
N PHE A 213 -9.39 9.22 -6.36
CA PHE A 213 -8.11 9.83 -6.76
C PHE A 213 -7.57 9.30 -8.09
N LYS A 214 -8.30 8.39 -8.72
CA LYS A 214 -7.95 7.78 -10.01
C LYS A 214 -8.73 8.40 -11.17
N SER A 215 -8.69 7.73 -12.31
CA SER A 215 -9.40 8.15 -13.52
C SER A 215 -10.91 8.31 -13.31
N GLU A 216 -11.54 9.09 -14.15
CA GLU A 216 -13.00 9.26 -14.17
C GLU A 216 -13.74 7.91 -14.26
N SER A 217 -13.18 6.93 -14.94
CA SER A 217 -13.74 5.57 -15.01
C SER A 217 -13.81 4.90 -13.64
N CYS A 218 -12.79 5.09 -12.77
CA CYS A 218 -12.78 4.57 -11.41
C CYS A 218 -13.80 5.28 -10.52
N ILE A 219 -13.92 6.61 -10.66
CA ILE A 219 -14.92 7.41 -9.96
C ILE A 219 -16.33 6.97 -10.37
N ASN A 220 -16.59 6.82 -11.68
CA ASN A 220 -17.85 6.34 -12.22
C ASN A 220 -18.21 4.95 -11.70
N GLN A 221 -17.24 4.06 -11.60
CA GLN A 221 -17.43 2.74 -11.02
C GLN A 221 -17.84 2.83 -9.54
N LEU A 222 -17.15 3.66 -8.74
CA LEU A 222 -17.49 3.85 -7.33
C LEU A 222 -18.91 4.38 -7.16
N ILE A 223 -19.29 5.41 -7.91
CA ILE A 223 -20.64 5.99 -7.87
C ILE A 223 -21.68 4.94 -8.25
N TYR A 224 -21.46 4.22 -9.35
CA TYR A 224 -22.36 3.16 -9.80
C TYR A 224 -22.56 2.07 -8.74
N GLU A 225 -21.46 1.58 -8.13
CA GLU A 225 -21.50 0.56 -7.08
C GLU A 225 -22.27 1.04 -5.85
N LYS A 226 -22.12 2.32 -5.47
CA LYS A 226 -22.78 2.91 -4.30
C LYS A 226 -24.22 3.33 -4.54
N CYS A 227 -24.61 3.60 -5.77
CA CYS A 227 -26.01 3.89 -6.13
C CYS A 227 -26.82 2.61 -6.33
N LYS A 228 -26.17 1.51 -6.72
CA LYS A 228 -26.86 0.24 -6.97
C LYS A 228 -27.54 -0.28 -5.71
N PRO A 229 -28.83 -0.69 -5.79
CA PRO A 229 -29.53 -1.31 -4.67
C PRO A 229 -28.78 -2.55 -4.16
N LEU A 230 -28.82 -2.75 -2.85
CA LEU A 230 -28.31 -3.99 -2.26
C LEU A 230 -29.09 -5.19 -2.78
N ALA A 231 -28.42 -6.33 -2.92
CA ALA A 231 -29.06 -7.56 -3.36
C ALA A 231 -30.18 -7.98 -2.39
N ALA A 232 -31.28 -8.48 -2.91
CA ALA A 232 -32.48 -8.81 -2.13
C ALA A 232 -32.22 -9.84 -1.00
N ASN A 233 -31.24 -10.74 -1.18
CA ASN A 233 -30.81 -11.69 -0.14
C ASN A 233 -30.10 -11.02 1.05
N ILE A 234 -29.55 -9.81 0.88
CA ILE A 234 -28.93 -9.03 1.96
C ILE A 234 -30.02 -8.29 2.74
N THR A 235 -31.01 -7.70 2.04
CA THR A 235 -32.08 -6.92 2.66
C THR A 235 -33.13 -7.79 3.37
N ALA A 236 -33.35 -9.03 2.93
CA ALA A 236 -34.34 -9.93 3.52
C ALA A 236 -33.99 -10.42 4.94
N ASN A 237 -32.75 -10.28 5.38
CA ASN A 237 -32.28 -10.72 6.69
C ASN A 237 -32.08 -9.56 7.70
N SER A 238 -32.51 -8.35 7.37
CA SER A 238 -32.45 -7.21 8.29
C SER A 238 -33.83 -7.01 8.95
N ASP A 239 -33.89 -7.11 10.27
CA ASP A 239 -35.12 -6.89 11.04
C ASP A 239 -35.58 -5.41 11.09
N ASP A 240 -34.85 -4.49 10.46
CA ASP A 240 -35.07 -3.04 10.47
C ASP A 240 -35.76 -2.49 9.21
N VAL A 241 -36.48 -3.29 8.45
CA VAL A 241 -37.31 -2.77 7.37
C VAL A 241 -38.73 -2.58 7.88
N ASP A 242 -39.07 -1.33 8.21
CA ASP A 242 -40.44 -0.90 8.49
C ASP A 242 -41.42 -1.51 7.47
N ASP A 243 -42.52 -2.05 8.01
CA ASP A 243 -43.65 -2.66 7.33
C ASP A 243 -44.27 -1.75 6.28
N ILE A 244 -43.76 -1.72 5.05
CA ILE A 244 -44.48 -1.19 3.91
C ILE A 244 -44.31 -2.12 2.70
N GLU A 245 -45.43 -2.79 2.36
CA GLU A 245 -45.68 -3.57 1.13
C GLU A 245 -45.03 -4.97 1.02
N ARG A 246 -45.45 -5.89 1.85
CA ARG A 246 -45.40 -7.35 1.58
C ARG A 246 -46.76 -7.79 1.00
N GLU A 247 -47.04 -7.47 -0.23
CA GLU A 247 -48.01 -8.23 -1.07
C GLU A 247 -47.61 -8.08 -2.53
N LYS A 248 -46.85 -9.04 -3.04
CA LYS A 248 -46.94 -9.72 -4.34
C LYS A 248 -45.65 -10.48 -4.65
N ASP A 249 -45.89 -11.73 -5.02
CA ASP A 249 -44.96 -12.69 -5.59
C ASP A 249 -44.12 -13.53 -4.59
N LYS A 250 -44.84 -14.46 -3.96
CA LYS A 250 -44.25 -15.72 -3.46
C LYS A 250 -43.89 -16.63 -4.63
N GLU A 251 -42.91 -16.25 -5.45
CA GLU A 251 -42.19 -17.21 -6.24
C GLU A 251 -40.95 -17.67 -5.48
N GLN A 252 -40.74 -18.97 -5.43
CA GLN A 252 -39.72 -19.67 -4.71
C GLN A 252 -38.35 -18.99 -4.88
N ILE A 253 -37.89 -18.33 -3.83
CA ILE A 253 -36.49 -17.90 -3.74
C ILE A 253 -35.71 -19.18 -3.53
N ILE A 254 -35.23 -19.76 -4.62
CA ILE A 254 -34.14 -20.75 -4.58
C ILE A 254 -32.98 -20.03 -3.95
N VAL A 255 -32.67 -20.36 -2.70
CA VAL A 255 -31.40 -20.01 -2.06
C VAL A 255 -30.34 -20.70 -2.89
N GLU A 256 -29.85 -20.03 -3.94
CA GLU A 256 -28.64 -20.47 -4.60
C GLU A 256 -27.56 -20.55 -3.52
N LYS A 257 -27.15 -21.78 -3.22
CA LYS A 257 -25.92 -22.03 -2.45
C LYS A 257 -24.81 -21.35 -3.24
N THR A 258 -24.46 -20.13 -2.85
CA THR A 258 -23.37 -19.40 -3.50
C THR A 258 -22.10 -20.20 -3.25
N PHE A 259 -21.65 -20.88 -4.29
CA PHE A 259 -20.39 -21.62 -4.26
C PHE A 259 -19.26 -20.63 -4.00
N VAL A 260 -18.55 -20.82 -2.88
CA VAL A 260 -17.39 -20.00 -2.54
C VAL A 260 -16.22 -20.46 -3.39
N ASN A 261 -15.74 -19.61 -4.30
CA ASN A 261 -14.52 -19.89 -5.06
C ASN A 261 -13.29 -19.73 -4.16
N THR A 262 -12.83 -20.85 -3.58
CA THR A 262 -11.67 -20.90 -2.68
C THR A 262 -10.33 -20.62 -3.36
N ASN A 263 -10.28 -20.59 -4.69
CA ASN A 263 -9.08 -20.28 -5.48
C ASN A 263 -8.99 -18.81 -5.88
N SER A 264 -9.95 -17.95 -5.48
CA SER A 264 -9.90 -16.54 -5.80
C SER A 264 -8.88 -15.77 -4.94
N PRO A 265 -8.25 -14.70 -5.47
CA PRO A 265 -7.37 -13.85 -4.66
C PRO A 265 -8.07 -13.26 -3.42
N LEU A 266 -9.37 -12.97 -3.52
CA LEU A 266 -10.17 -12.50 -2.40
C LEU A 266 -10.26 -13.56 -1.29
N HIS A 267 -10.52 -14.81 -1.65
CA HIS A 267 -10.56 -15.90 -0.67
C HIS A 267 -9.17 -16.21 -0.10
N TRP A 268 -8.11 -16.06 -0.91
CA TRP A 268 -6.73 -16.16 -0.44
C TRP A 268 -6.46 -15.15 0.68
N GLY A 269 -6.83 -13.88 0.49
CA GLY A 269 -6.74 -12.85 1.51
C GLY A 269 -7.40 -13.27 2.82
N GLN A 270 -8.65 -13.76 2.75
CA GLN A 270 -9.42 -14.20 3.91
C GLN A 270 -8.81 -15.41 4.62
N LYS A 271 -8.32 -16.39 3.85
CA LYS A 271 -7.71 -17.60 4.39
C LYS A 271 -6.45 -17.32 5.20
N TYR A 272 -5.63 -16.37 4.76
CA TYR A 272 -4.34 -16.08 5.40
C TYR A 272 -4.36 -14.89 6.37
N GLU A 273 -5.48 -14.15 6.49
CA GLU A 273 -5.61 -12.98 7.37
C GLU A 273 -5.29 -13.33 8.84
N LYS A 274 -5.94 -14.35 9.38
CA LYS A 274 -5.71 -14.80 10.75
C LYS A 274 -4.27 -15.28 10.99
N LEU A 275 -3.69 -15.98 10.00
CA LEU A 275 -2.29 -16.41 10.10
C LEU A 275 -1.32 -15.22 10.11
N SER A 276 -1.61 -14.19 9.32
CA SER A 276 -0.81 -12.94 9.32
C SER A 276 -0.91 -12.20 10.65
N VAL A 277 -2.10 -12.18 11.28
CA VAL A 277 -2.27 -11.65 12.64
C VAL A 277 -1.43 -12.44 13.64
N MET A 278 -1.52 -13.78 13.63
CA MET A 278 -0.70 -14.64 14.52
C MET A 278 0.79 -14.39 14.35
N LEU A 279 1.25 -14.25 13.10
CA LEU A 279 2.65 -13.97 12.78
C LEU A 279 3.08 -12.60 13.29
N TYR A 280 2.25 -11.57 13.10
CA TYR A 280 2.50 -10.22 13.58
C TYR A 280 2.57 -10.17 15.12
N GLU A 281 1.59 -10.78 15.81
CA GLU A 281 1.55 -10.87 17.27
C GLU A 281 2.81 -11.56 17.84
N ALA A 282 3.20 -12.69 17.24
CA ALA A 282 4.35 -13.45 17.69
C ALA A 282 5.67 -12.68 17.48
N ARG A 283 5.83 -11.98 16.34
CA ARG A 283 7.05 -11.22 16.04
C ARG A 283 7.21 -9.97 16.90
N ASN A 284 6.09 -9.32 17.24
CA ASN A 284 6.09 -8.05 17.95
C ASN A 284 5.73 -8.18 19.43
N ASN A 285 5.51 -9.39 19.92
CA ASN A 285 5.10 -9.68 21.30
C ASN A 285 3.94 -8.78 21.74
N THR A 286 2.85 -8.80 20.99
CA THR A 286 1.68 -7.94 21.18
C THR A 286 0.38 -8.73 21.01
N LYS A 287 -0.76 -8.07 21.19
CA LYS A 287 -2.10 -8.60 20.90
C LYS A 287 -2.89 -7.64 20.06
N VAL A 288 -3.53 -8.17 19.02
CA VAL A 288 -4.36 -7.43 18.07
C VAL A 288 -5.83 -7.67 18.39
N GLY A 289 -6.57 -6.59 18.58
CA GLY A 289 -8.02 -6.61 18.75
C GLY A 289 -8.72 -6.42 17.40
N GLU A 290 -9.82 -7.14 17.19
CA GLU A 290 -10.68 -7.04 16.01
C GLU A 290 -11.68 -5.89 16.17
N PHE A 291 -11.96 -5.18 15.06
CA PHE A 291 -12.94 -4.12 14.98
C PHE A 291 -13.77 -4.25 13.69
N GLY A 292 -15.04 -3.90 13.78
CA GLY A 292 -15.95 -3.89 12.64
C GLY A 292 -15.81 -2.64 11.76
N CYS A 293 -16.89 -2.30 11.05
CA CYS A 293 -16.92 -1.06 10.28
C CYS A 293 -17.31 0.13 11.17
N ILE A 294 -16.39 1.06 11.33
CA ILE A 294 -16.53 2.27 12.14
C ILE A 294 -16.78 3.46 11.22
N LYS A 295 -17.69 4.35 11.61
CA LYS A 295 -17.96 5.59 10.90
C LYS A 295 -17.09 6.71 11.47
N HIS A 296 -16.59 7.59 10.58
CA HIS A 296 -15.81 8.75 10.99
C HIS A 296 -16.67 9.70 11.87
N PRO A 297 -16.14 10.17 13.01
CA PRO A 297 -16.93 10.96 13.97
C PRO A 297 -17.43 12.31 13.40
N LYS A 298 -16.71 12.91 12.47
CA LYS A 298 -17.05 14.20 11.86
C LYS A 298 -17.66 14.07 10.46
N TYR A 299 -17.18 13.12 9.67
CA TYR A 299 -17.58 12.94 8.25
C TYR A 299 -18.41 11.66 8.13
N ASP A 300 -19.72 11.77 8.27
CA ASP A 300 -20.65 10.65 8.37
C ASP A 300 -20.75 9.80 7.10
N PHE A 301 -20.24 10.31 6.00
CA PHE A 301 -20.11 9.60 4.72
C PHE A 301 -18.83 8.75 4.60
N LEU A 302 -17.92 8.79 5.57
CA LEU A 302 -16.67 8.04 5.56
C LEU A 302 -16.65 6.98 6.66
N GLY A 303 -16.18 5.78 6.34
CA GLY A 303 -16.01 4.72 7.34
C GLY A 303 -14.87 3.78 6.99
N ALA A 304 -14.43 3.02 7.98
CA ALA A 304 -13.31 2.10 7.87
C ALA A 304 -13.51 0.84 8.70
N SER A 305 -12.91 -0.25 8.26
CA SER A 305 -12.75 -1.48 9.01
C SER A 305 -11.26 -1.80 9.01
N PRO A 306 -10.52 -1.50 10.08
CA PRO A 306 -9.12 -1.93 10.19
C PRO A 306 -9.05 -3.46 10.35
N ASP A 307 -7.98 -4.09 9.89
CA ASP A 307 -7.75 -5.51 10.13
C ASP A 307 -7.40 -5.78 11.60
N GLY A 308 -6.95 -4.75 12.33
CA GLY A 308 -6.81 -4.79 13.76
C GLY A 308 -6.21 -3.52 14.36
N ILE A 309 -6.25 -3.45 15.69
CA ILE A 309 -5.53 -2.44 16.49
C ILE A 309 -4.84 -3.17 17.63
N ASN A 310 -3.60 -2.80 17.94
CA ASN A 310 -2.87 -3.36 19.07
C ASN A 310 -3.54 -2.98 20.40
N VAL A 311 -3.97 -3.98 21.17
CA VAL A 311 -4.77 -3.81 22.40
C VAL A 311 -4.06 -4.26 23.67
N ASP A 312 -2.81 -4.65 23.59
CA ASP A 312 -1.98 -5.01 24.75
C ASP A 312 -1.33 -3.77 25.36
N PRO A 313 -1.76 -3.33 26.56
CA PRO A 313 -1.26 -2.09 27.15
C PRO A 313 0.20 -2.14 27.61
N VAL A 314 0.84 -3.32 27.64
CA VAL A 314 2.27 -3.45 27.96
C VAL A 314 3.14 -3.44 26.71
N SER A 315 2.53 -3.58 25.53
CA SER A 315 3.24 -3.53 24.26
C SER A 315 3.62 -2.09 23.91
N PRO A 316 4.84 -1.86 23.38
CA PRO A 316 5.22 -0.57 22.84
C PRO A 316 4.41 -0.15 21.60
N LEU A 317 3.64 -1.08 21.02
CA LEU A 317 2.76 -0.85 19.87
C LEU A 317 1.31 -0.58 20.28
N TYR A 318 1.03 -0.40 21.58
CA TYR A 318 -0.34 -0.20 22.07
C TYR A 318 -1.07 0.95 21.36
N GLY A 319 -2.22 0.67 20.77
CA GLY A 319 -3.01 1.64 20.01
C GLY A 319 -2.63 1.78 18.53
N ARG A 320 -1.53 1.16 18.08
CA ARG A 320 -1.13 1.16 16.68
C ARG A 320 -2.06 0.28 15.86
N MET A 321 -2.52 0.79 14.73
CA MET A 321 -3.37 0.06 13.80
C MET A 321 -2.55 -0.96 13.01
N LEU A 322 -3.20 -2.02 12.56
CA LEU A 322 -2.66 -3.03 11.66
C LEU A 322 -3.55 -3.12 10.42
N GLU A 323 -2.94 -3.03 9.25
CA GLU A 323 -3.56 -3.34 7.96
C GLU A 323 -2.78 -4.44 7.27
N ILE A 324 -3.46 -5.48 6.79
CA ILE A 324 -2.84 -6.70 6.26
C ILE A 324 -3.15 -6.87 4.78
N LYS A 325 -2.13 -7.23 4.00
CA LYS A 325 -2.29 -7.66 2.61
C LYS A 325 -1.61 -9.01 2.40
N ASN A 326 -2.43 -10.05 2.21
CA ASN A 326 -1.94 -11.39 1.85
C ASN A 326 -1.75 -11.47 0.35
N VAL A 327 -0.52 -11.27 -0.09
CA VAL A 327 -0.16 -11.14 -1.50
C VAL A 327 -0.15 -12.51 -2.18
N PHE A 328 -0.88 -12.63 -3.29
CA PHE A 328 -0.99 -13.88 -4.03
C PHE A 328 0.06 -14.04 -5.14
N ASN A 329 0.24 -13.00 -5.98
CA ASN A 329 1.03 -13.11 -7.22
C ASN A 329 1.81 -11.85 -7.61
N ARG A 330 1.95 -10.83 -6.73
CA ARG A 330 2.81 -9.68 -6.99
C ARG A 330 4.05 -9.72 -6.09
N GLU A 331 5.06 -9.00 -6.44
CA GLU A 331 6.23 -8.76 -5.61
C GLU A 331 5.89 -7.84 -4.44
N ILE A 332 6.54 -8.05 -3.30
CA ILE A 332 6.49 -7.18 -2.12
C ILE A 332 7.75 -6.31 -2.16
N THR A 333 7.56 -5.01 -2.41
CA THR A 333 8.65 -4.05 -2.55
C THR A 333 8.99 -3.33 -1.24
N GLY A 334 8.16 -3.48 -0.19
CA GLY A 334 8.27 -2.69 1.03
C GLY A 334 7.73 -1.26 0.91
N ILE A 335 7.26 -0.86 -0.27
CA ILE A 335 6.63 0.44 -0.52
C ILE A 335 5.13 0.22 -0.74
N PRO A 336 4.25 0.70 0.17
CA PRO A 336 2.81 0.56 0.00
C PRO A 336 2.34 1.21 -1.29
N ILE A 337 1.59 0.49 -2.13
CA ILE A 337 1.00 1.07 -3.33
C ILE A 337 0.00 2.17 -2.97
N GLU A 338 -0.30 3.06 -3.91
CA GLU A 338 -1.16 4.23 -3.68
C GLU A 338 -2.51 3.88 -3.04
N GLU A 339 -3.17 2.84 -3.53
CA GLU A 339 -4.49 2.41 -3.06
C GLU A 339 -4.49 2.01 -1.58
N TYR A 340 -3.45 1.30 -1.14
CA TYR A 340 -3.32 0.84 0.24
C TYR A 340 -2.86 1.97 1.17
N TRP A 341 -1.98 2.85 0.71
CA TRP A 341 -1.59 4.02 1.46
C TRP A 341 -2.78 4.95 1.73
N ILE A 342 -3.61 5.23 0.71
CA ILE A 342 -4.86 5.99 0.86
C ILE A 342 -5.80 5.30 1.85
N GLN A 343 -5.93 3.98 1.76
CA GLN A 343 -6.75 3.20 2.68
C GLN A 343 -6.28 3.37 4.12
N THR A 344 -4.98 3.20 4.41
CA THR A 344 -4.43 3.31 5.76
C THR A 344 -4.58 4.72 6.32
N GLN A 345 -4.37 5.77 5.53
CA GLN A 345 -4.59 7.15 5.95
C GLN A 345 -6.03 7.38 6.41
N LEU A 346 -7.00 6.95 5.60
CA LEU A 346 -8.41 7.12 5.93
C LEU A 346 -8.84 6.26 7.13
N GLN A 347 -8.28 5.05 7.29
CA GLN A 347 -8.53 4.21 8.46
C GLN A 347 -8.01 4.85 9.73
N MET A 348 -6.78 5.40 9.72
CA MET A 348 -6.20 6.12 10.86
C MET A 348 -7.05 7.33 11.26
N GLN A 349 -7.57 8.09 10.29
CA GLN A 349 -8.46 9.22 10.55
C GLN A 349 -9.80 8.78 11.17
N VAL A 350 -10.38 7.68 10.68
CA VAL A 350 -11.65 7.15 11.20
C VAL A 350 -11.50 6.61 12.63
N CYS A 351 -10.40 5.90 12.90
CA CYS A 351 -10.15 5.23 14.18
C CYS A 351 -9.38 6.12 15.18
N ASP A 352 -9.01 7.34 14.80
CA ASP A 352 -8.15 8.25 15.57
C ASP A 352 -6.83 7.58 16.01
N CYS A 353 -6.23 6.82 15.11
CA CYS A 353 -4.90 6.23 15.29
C CYS A 353 -3.85 7.12 14.62
N ASP A 354 -2.68 7.26 15.24
CA ASP A 354 -1.59 8.09 14.71
C ASP A 354 -0.61 7.29 13.86
N GLU A 355 -0.61 5.96 14.02
CA GLU A 355 0.32 5.03 13.39
C GLU A 355 -0.40 3.76 12.91
N CYS A 356 0.06 3.23 11.79
CA CYS A 356 -0.37 1.96 11.21
C CYS A 356 0.82 1.12 10.78
N ASP A 357 0.91 -0.12 11.26
CA ASP A 357 1.78 -1.12 10.67
C ASP A 357 1.09 -1.72 9.46
N PHE A 358 1.65 -1.47 8.28
CA PHE A 358 1.19 -2.04 7.02
C PHE A 358 1.96 -3.33 6.75
N LEU A 359 1.26 -4.45 6.92
CA LEU A 359 1.83 -5.79 6.82
C LEU A 359 1.49 -6.43 5.48
N GLU A 360 2.50 -6.78 4.73
CA GLU A 360 2.39 -7.60 3.52
C GLU A 360 3.04 -8.96 3.75
N THR A 361 2.29 -10.02 3.49
CA THR A 361 2.77 -11.40 3.56
C THR A 361 2.52 -12.12 2.26
N CYS A 362 3.46 -12.92 1.82
CA CYS A 362 3.30 -13.84 0.70
C CYS A 362 3.50 -15.27 1.21
N PHE A 363 2.40 -15.99 1.37
CA PHE A 363 2.44 -17.41 1.68
C PHE A 363 2.46 -18.21 0.38
N LYS A 364 3.06 -19.40 0.44
CA LYS A 364 2.98 -20.43 -0.60
C LYS A 364 2.50 -21.73 0.03
N GLU A 365 1.87 -22.57 -0.77
CA GLU A 365 1.38 -23.86 -0.33
C GLU A 365 2.26 -24.98 -0.91
N TYR A 366 2.52 -25.99 -0.10
CA TYR A 366 3.12 -27.23 -0.58
C TYR A 366 2.05 -28.05 -1.32
N GLU A 367 2.48 -28.90 -2.23
CA GLU A 367 1.61 -29.79 -2.96
C GLU A 367 0.94 -30.83 -2.04
N ASP A 368 1.72 -31.37 -1.11
CA ASP A 368 1.28 -32.37 -0.15
C ASP A 368 2.07 -32.33 1.17
N GLU A 369 1.71 -33.20 2.11
CA GLU A 369 2.37 -33.36 3.39
C GLU A 369 3.82 -33.86 3.25
N ALA A 370 4.11 -34.72 2.28
CA ALA A 370 5.44 -35.26 2.08
C ALA A 370 6.43 -34.14 1.68
N ALA A 371 6.03 -33.24 0.78
CA ALA A 371 6.81 -32.07 0.41
C ALA A 371 7.02 -31.13 1.61
N PHE A 372 5.99 -30.90 2.44
CA PHE A 372 6.08 -30.10 3.66
C PHE A 372 7.06 -30.69 4.68
N ILE A 373 7.00 -32.01 4.92
CA ILE A 373 7.90 -32.70 5.86
C ILE A 373 9.33 -32.71 5.34
N HIS A 374 9.50 -32.93 4.04
CA HIS A 374 10.83 -33.01 3.41
C HIS A 374 11.58 -31.66 3.43
N ASP A 375 10.86 -30.54 3.31
CA ASP A 375 11.44 -29.20 3.37
C ASP A 375 11.66 -28.78 4.83
N SER A 376 12.65 -29.36 5.49
CA SER A 376 13.03 -29.05 6.87
C SER A 376 14.46 -28.53 6.93
N SER A 377 14.71 -27.57 7.82
CA SER A 377 16.01 -26.92 7.98
C SER A 377 17.07 -27.84 8.61
N SER A 378 16.63 -28.85 9.36
CA SER A 378 17.47 -29.82 10.06
C SER A 378 16.63 -31.03 10.49
N ASP A 379 17.30 -32.12 10.88
CA ASP A 379 16.66 -33.28 11.50
C ASP A 379 16.27 -33.03 12.98
N ILE A 380 16.41 -31.79 13.45
CA ILE A 380 16.10 -31.41 14.83
C ILE A 380 14.60 -31.13 14.94
N ASP A 381 13.88 -31.91 15.73
CA ASP A 381 12.45 -31.78 15.96
C ASP A 381 12.02 -30.37 16.38
N ALA A 382 12.83 -29.66 17.14
CA ALA A 382 12.57 -28.29 17.58
C ALA A 382 12.54 -27.27 16.43
N GLU A 383 13.16 -27.56 15.27
CA GLU A 383 13.18 -26.69 14.09
C GLU A 383 12.21 -27.15 12.99
N PHE A 384 11.31 -28.07 13.27
CA PHE A 384 10.34 -28.61 12.32
C PHE A 384 9.46 -27.53 11.67
N HIS A 385 9.22 -26.42 12.38
CA HIS A 385 8.48 -25.26 11.90
C HIS A 385 9.24 -24.39 10.90
N LEU A 386 10.49 -24.75 10.54
CA LEU A 386 11.32 -24.00 9.58
C LEU A 386 11.53 -24.80 8.29
N THR A 387 11.53 -24.09 7.18
CA THR A 387 11.94 -24.61 5.88
C THR A 387 13.44 -24.82 5.82
N SER A 388 13.96 -25.48 4.80
CA SER A 388 15.40 -25.56 4.49
C SER A 388 16.05 -24.16 4.33
N ALA A 389 15.28 -23.17 3.90
CA ALA A 389 15.70 -21.77 3.79
C ALA A 389 15.53 -20.96 5.09
N LYS A 390 15.21 -21.61 6.23
CA LYS A 390 14.97 -20.97 7.53
C LYS A 390 13.78 -20.00 7.56
N THR A 391 12.83 -20.15 6.68
CA THR A 391 11.55 -19.42 6.74
C THR A 391 10.50 -20.23 7.49
N LEU A 392 9.51 -19.56 8.06
CA LEU A 392 8.45 -20.20 8.84
C LEU A 392 7.54 -21.02 7.93
N LYS A 393 7.16 -22.24 8.37
CA LYS A 393 6.15 -23.07 7.75
C LYS A 393 5.17 -23.62 8.78
N GLY A 394 4.02 -24.11 8.32
CA GLY A 394 3.00 -24.64 9.20
C GLY A 394 1.81 -25.24 8.45
N VAL A 395 0.71 -25.45 9.17
CA VAL A 395 -0.47 -26.13 8.65
C VAL A 395 -1.77 -25.41 9.03
N ILE A 396 -2.74 -25.46 8.13
CA ILE A 396 -4.12 -25.02 8.33
C ILE A 396 -5.02 -26.23 8.05
N ALA A 397 -5.88 -26.61 8.98
CA ALA A 397 -6.90 -27.62 8.74
C ALA A 397 -8.12 -26.97 8.07
N TYR A 398 -8.52 -27.49 6.93
CA TYR A 398 -9.63 -26.99 6.14
C TYR A 398 -10.85 -27.89 6.30
N PHE A 399 -11.92 -27.29 6.79
CA PHE A 399 -13.22 -27.91 7.01
C PHE A 399 -14.31 -27.25 6.17
N MET A 400 -15.42 -27.96 5.98
CA MET A 400 -16.67 -27.43 5.45
C MET A 400 -17.72 -27.39 6.55
N LYS A 401 -18.17 -26.18 6.92
CA LYS A 401 -19.22 -25.95 7.92
C LYS A 401 -20.40 -25.26 7.26
N ASP A 402 -21.59 -25.83 7.30
CA ASP A 402 -22.82 -25.28 6.72
C ASP A 402 -22.66 -24.84 5.24
N GLY A 403 -21.88 -25.62 4.47
CA GLY A 403 -21.58 -25.33 3.07
C GLY A 403 -20.58 -24.16 2.84
N LYS A 404 -19.93 -23.68 3.89
CA LYS A 404 -18.91 -22.60 3.83
C LYS A 404 -17.55 -23.12 4.28
N PRO A 405 -16.44 -22.61 3.70
CA PRO A 405 -15.09 -22.86 4.18
C PRO A 405 -14.93 -22.44 5.65
N PHE A 406 -14.31 -23.30 6.44
CA PHE A 406 -13.95 -23.05 7.82
C PHE A 406 -12.50 -23.52 8.04
N TYR A 407 -11.68 -22.71 8.67
CA TYR A 407 -10.24 -22.93 8.83
C TYR A 407 -9.84 -22.92 10.30
N GLU A 408 -9.09 -23.96 10.71
CA GLU A 408 -8.40 -24.00 11.98
C GLU A 408 -6.89 -23.90 11.74
N TYR A 409 -6.24 -23.00 12.48
CA TYR A 409 -4.83 -22.69 12.30
C TYR A 409 -4.01 -23.33 13.40
N ALA A 410 -3.00 -24.10 13.02
CA ALA A 410 -2.04 -24.62 13.99
C ALA A 410 -1.28 -23.47 14.66
N PRO A 411 -0.91 -23.64 15.94
CA PRO A 411 0.03 -22.71 16.58
C PRO A 411 1.31 -22.56 15.76
N LEU A 412 1.94 -21.38 15.84
CA LEU A 412 3.26 -21.18 15.23
C LEU A 412 4.34 -21.92 16.04
N TYR A 413 5.44 -22.23 15.39
CA TYR A 413 6.64 -22.79 16.03
C TYR A 413 6.48 -24.18 16.64
N LEU A 414 5.60 -25.02 16.08
CA LEU A 414 5.42 -26.40 16.54
C LEU A 414 6.67 -27.24 16.29
N THR A 415 7.02 -28.07 17.27
CA THR A 415 7.89 -29.21 17.07
C THR A 415 7.18 -30.30 16.25
N ARG A 416 7.92 -31.32 15.80
CA ARG A 416 7.32 -32.44 15.08
C ARG A 416 6.27 -33.17 15.90
N GLU A 417 6.58 -33.47 17.15
CA GLU A 417 5.65 -34.16 18.06
C GLU A 417 4.36 -33.34 18.31
N GLU A 418 4.51 -32.01 18.48
CA GLU A 418 3.36 -31.12 18.67
C GLU A 418 2.49 -31.02 17.42
N TYR A 419 3.12 -31.04 16.23
CA TYR A 419 2.41 -31.06 14.94
C TYR A 419 1.59 -32.34 14.80
N ASP A 420 2.18 -33.51 15.01
CA ASP A 420 1.49 -34.78 14.89
C ASP A 420 0.29 -34.83 15.86
N ARG A 421 0.47 -34.42 17.12
CA ARG A 421 -0.58 -34.32 18.12
C ARG A 421 -1.69 -33.36 17.71
N TRP A 422 -1.34 -32.17 17.22
CA TRP A 422 -2.31 -31.18 16.77
C TRP A 422 -3.18 -31.71 15.61
N CYS A 423 -2.58 -32.40 14.66
CA CYS A 423 -3.29 -33.00 13.53
C CYS A 423 -4.34 -34.03 13.95
N GLU A 424 -4.05 -34.80 14.99
CA GLU A 424 -5.00 -35.75 15.56
C GLU A 424 -6.12 -35.03 16.32
N GLU A 425 -5.78 -34.15 17.25
CA GLU A 425 -6.71 -33.44 18.12
C GLU A 425 -7.67 -32.51 17.36
N ILE A 426 -7.22 -31.87 16.27
CA ILE A 426 -8.04 -30.87 15.58
C ILE A 426 -9.22 -31.49 14.84
N ILE A 427 -9.09 -32.74 14.38
CA ILE A 427 -10.18 -33.51 13.75
C ILE A 427 -11.21 -33.89 14.80
N ASP A 428 -10.77 -34.40 15.95
CA ASP A 428 -11.65 -34.77 17.05
C ASP A 428 -12.40 -33.59 17.63
N LYS A 429 -11.72 -32.46 17.82
CA LYS A 429 -12.31 -31.19 18.27
C LYS A 429 -13.43 -30.72 17.35
N ASN A 430 -13.33 -30.99 16.06
CA ASN A 430 -14.27 -30.59 15.03
C ASN A 430 -15.11 -31.72 14.48
N ALA A 431 -15.37 -32.79 15.26
CA ALA A 431 -16.09 -33.99 14.83
C ALA A 431 -17.51 -33.75 14.25
N GLY A 432 -18.10 -32.56 14.49
CA GLY A 432 -19.42 -32.18 13.96
C GLY A 432 -19.40 -31.52 12.58
N ILE A 433 -18.23 -31.28 11.99
CA ILE A 433 -18.06 -30.61 10.68
C ILE A 433 -17.16 -31.46 9.77
N THR A 434 -17.31 -31.30 8.45
CA THR A 434 -16.58 -32.11 7.48
C THR A 434 -15.16 -31.63 7.30
N TRP A 435 -14.16 -32.39 7.74
CA TRP A 435 -12.78 -32.18 7.36
C TRP A 435 -12.58 -32.52 5.89
N LEU A 436 -11.87 -31.64 5.16
CA LEU A 436 -11.57 -31.79 3.74
C LEU A 436 -10.12 -32.16 3.49
N LYS A 437 -9.21 -31.36 4.03
CA LYS A 437 -7.75 -31.55 3.91
C LYS A 437 -6.99 -30.65 4.86
N ASN A 438 -5.71 -30.92 5.03
CA ASN A 438 -4.74 -29.98 5.56
C ASN A 438 -4.13 -29.16 4.42
N ILE A 439 -3.86 -27.90 4.67
CA ILE A 439 -3.16 -26.97 3.79
C ILE A 439 -1.81 -26.68 4.43
N TYR A 440 -0.77 -27.14 3.77
CA TYR A 440 0.61 -26.97 4.21
C TYR A 440 1.18 -25.72 3.57
N TRP A 441 1.68 -24.78 4.38
CA TRP A 441 2.12 -23.49 3.92
C TRP A 441 3.54 -23.15 4.39
N TYR A 442 4.21 -22.24 3.68
CA TYR A 442 5.41 -21.56 4.14
C TYR A 442 5.36 -20.07 3.81
N LEU A 443 6.09 -19.27 4.63
CA LEU A 443 6.22 -17.83 4.45
C LEU A 443 7.31 -17.55 3.42
N ASN A 444 6.92 -17.12 2.24
CA ASN A 444 7.83 -16.81 1.14
C ASN A 444 8.41 -15.39 1.25
N GLN A 445 7.57 -14.40 1.55
CA GLN A 445 7.99 -13.01 1.73
C GLN A 445 7.21 -12.36 2.87
N TYR A 446 7.85 -11.40 3.52
CA TYR A 446 7.29 -10.62 4.62
C TYR A 446 7.81 -9.20 4.56
N SER A 447 6.92 -8.22 4.66
CA SER A 447 7.24 -6.81 4.83
C SER A 447 6.27 -6.21 5.83
N CYS A 448 6.79 -5.46 6.79
CA CYS A 448 5.98 -4.70 7.73
C CYS A 448 6.59 -3.31 7.85
N VAL A 449 5.90 -2.31 7.33
CA VAL A 449 6.35 -0.92 7.29
C VAL A 449 5.45 -0.04 8.12
N LEU A 450 6.03 0.95 8.79
CA LEU A 450 5.26 1.92 9.56
C LEU A 450 4.77 3.03 8.64
N ILE A 451 3.48 3.34 8.72
CA ILE A 451 2.84 4.50 8.11
C ILE A 451 2.30 5.39 9.22
N ARG A 452 2.63 6.68 9.20
CA ARG A 452 2.08 7.68 10.11
C ARG A 452 0.92 8.44 9.47
N LYS A 453 0.01 8.93 10.31
CA LYS A 453 -1.12 9.77 9.90
C LYS A 453 -0.62 11.08 9.28
N ASN A 454 -1.15 11.45 8.10
CA ASN A 454 -0.83 12.67 7.38
C ASN A 454 -2.08 13.56 7.29
N ASP A 455 -2.18 14.53 8.17
CA ASP A 455 -3.33 15.43 8.26
C ASP A 455 -3.39 16.41 7.07
N ILE A 456 -2.23 16.84 6.54
CA ILE A 456 -2.16 17.75 5.38
C ILE A 456 -2.79 17.08 4.15
N TRP A 457 -2.45 15.82 3.91
CA TRP A 457 -3.07 15.02 2.86
C TRP A 457 -4.56 14.87 3.07
N PHE A 458 -4.97 14.50 4.30
CA PHE A 458 -6.37 14.23 4.62
C PHE A 458 -7.27 15.44 4.43
N GLU A 459 -6.84 16.64 4.83
CA GLU A 459 -7.62 17.89 4.67
C GLU A 459 -7.95 18.21 3.20
N SER A 460 -7.09 17.82 2.29
CA SER A 460 -7.30 17.96 0.84
C SER A 460 -8.11 16.79 0.27
N ALA A 461 -7.84 15.58 0.73
CA ALA A 461 -8.50 14.36 0.28
C ALA A 461 -9.98 14.32 0.63
N ILE A 462 -10.34 14.73 1.86
CA ILE A 462 -11.73 14.64 2.34
C ILE A 462 -12.68 15.49 1.50
N LYS A 463 -12.24 16.63 0.97
CA LYS A 463 -13.04 17.49 0.09
C LYS A 463 -13.40 16.79 -1.22
N LYS A 464 -12.46 16.05 -1.81
CA LYS A 464 -12.72 15.25 -3.02
C LYS A 464 -13.69 14.11 -2.75
N ILE A 465 -13.52 13.41 -1.63
CA ILE A 465 -14.40 12.31 -1.21
C ILE A 465 -15.82 12.82 -0.97
N GLU A 466 -15.98 13.97 -0.31
CA GLU A 466 -17.26 14.61 -0.06
C GLU A 466 -17.98 14.98 -1.37
N ASN A 467 -17.27 15.54 -2.34
CA ASN A 467 -17.83 15.86 -3.65
C ASN A 467 -18.38 14.63 -4.38
N VAL A 468 -17.64 13.52 -4.32
CA VAL A 468 -18.10 12.24 -4.90
C VAL A 468 -19.30 11.70 -4.12
N TRP A 469 -19.30 11.81 -2.79
CA TRP A 469 -20.44 11.39 -1.99
C TRP A 469 -21.71 12.20 -2.28
N ASN A 470 -21.60 13.52 -2.40
CA ASN A 470 -22.72 14.38 -2.79
C ASN A 470 -23.26 14.01 -4.18
N THR A 471 -22.39 13.60 -5.11
CA THR A 471 -22.79 13.07 -6.41
C THR A 471 -23.56 11.74 -6.26
N ILE A 472 -23.10 10.83 -5.40
CA ILE A 472 -23.79 9.57 -5.11
C ILE A 472 -25.19 9.83 -4.56
N LEU A 473 -25.33 10.74 -3.57
CA LEU A 473 -26.63 11.07 -3.00
C LEU A 473 -27.59 11.62 -4.06
N LYS A 474 -27.12 12.55 -4.88
CA LYS A 474 -27.89 13.12 -5.98
C LYS A 474 -28.32 12.05 -6.98
N GLU A 475 -27.41 11.18 -7.40
CA GLU A 475 -27.69 10.19 -8.46
C GLU A 475 -28.50 8.99 -7.97
N ARG A 476 -28.54 8.72 -6.67
CA ARG A 476 -29.53 7.79 -6.08
C ARG A 476 -30.98 8.24 -6.34
N GLU A 477 -31.22 9.54 -6.44
CA GLU A 477 -32.53 10.12 -6.70
C GLU A 477 -32.81 10.34 -8.20
N THR A 478 -31.76 10.76 -8.94
CA THR A 478 -31.93 11.23 -10.34
C THR A 478 -31.60 10.16 -11.39
N GLY A 479 -31.02 9.01 -10.98
CA GLY A 479 -30.59 7.93 -11.87
C GLY A 479 -29.08 7.92 -12.09
N TYR A 480 -28.51 6.72 -12.15
CA TYR A 480 -27.06 6.46 -12.19
C TYR A 480 -26.64 5.49 -13.32
N GLU A 481 -27.59 5.05 -14.16
CA GLU A 481 -27.39 4.02 -15.19
C GLU A 481 -26.35 4.44 -16.24
N HIS A 482 -26.21 5.73 -16.46
CA HIS A 482 -25.21 6.30 -17.37
C HIS A 482 -23.77 6.03 -16.95
N ARG A 483 -23.53 5.71 -15.66
CA ARG A 483 -22.22 5.35 -15.11
C ARG A 483 -21.91 3.86 -15.19
N ALA A 484 -22.83 3.06 -15.72
CA ALA A 484 -22.62 1.64 -15.86
C ALA A 484 -21.34 1.32 -16.67
N PRO A 485 -20.51 0.35 -16.25
CA PRO A 485 -19.31 0.00 -16.98
C PRO A 485 -19.64 -0.44 -18.40
N LYS A 486 -18.96 0.14 -19.37
CA LYS A 486 -19.12 -0.25 -20.79
C LYS A 486 -18.75 -1.73 -20.94
N LYS A 487 -19.66 -2.56 -21.48
CA LYS A 487 -19.34 -3.96 -21.80
C LYS A 487 -18.14 -3.98 -22.75
N ARG A 488 -17.07 -4.68 -22.34
CA ARG A 488 -15.95 -4.92 -23.24
C ARG A 488 -16.49 -5.69 -24.45
N THR A 489 -16.48 -5.08 -25.62
CA THR A 489 -16.66 -5.84 -26.87
C THR A 489 -15.53 -6.86 -26.95
N PRO A 490 -15.83 -8.16 -27.11
CA PRO A 490 -14.79 -9.14 -27.29
C PRO A 490 -13.96 -8.70 -28.51
N LYS A 491 -12.64 -8.56 -28.32
CA LYS A 491 -11.73 -8.33 -29.45
C LYS A 491 -12.02 -9.45 -30.44
N LYS A 492 -12.49 -9.10 -31.65
CA LYS A 492 -12.58 -10.07 -32.75
C LYS A 492 -11.21 -10.72 -32.83
N LYS A 493 -11.12 -12.02 -32.55
CA LYS A 493 -9.93 -12.81 -32.88
C LYS A 493 -9.79 -12.60 -34.38
N ASN A 494 -8.75 -11.93 -34.81
CA ASN A 494 -8.35 -11.93 -36.23
C ASN A 494 -8.13 -13.41 -36.57
N ASN A 495 -9.05 -13.98 -37.32
CA ASN A 495 -8.86 -15.27 -37.94
C ASN A 495 -7.71 -15.07 -38.92
N ILE A 496 -6.51 -15.41 -38.49
CA ILE A 496 -5.40 -15.70 -39.38
C ILE A 496 -5.84 -16.99 -40.10
N PRO A 497 -5.94 -17.03 -41.42
CA PRO A 497 -6.22 -18.27 -42.12
C PRO A 497 -5.09 -19.26 -41.81
N TYR A 498 -5.46 -20.35 -41.15
CA TYR A 498 -4.54 -21.49 -40.99
C TYR A 498 -4.35 -22.11 -42.37
N GLU A 499 -3.17 -21.95 -42.95
CA GLU A 499 -2.71 -22.86 -43.99
C GLU A 499 -2.45 -24.22 -43.34
N GLU A 500 -3.16 -25.23 -43.83
CA GLU A 500 -2.95 -26.63 -43.49
C GLU A 500 -1.53 -27.04 -43.90
N ASN A 501 -0.59 -27.07 -42.97
CA ASN A 501 0.63 -27.84 -43.12
C ASN A 501 0.54 -29.05 -42.20
N THR A 502 0.21 -30.16 -42.81
CA THR A 502 0.29 -31.50 -42.24
C THR A 502 1.72 -31.81 -41.83
N ASN A 503 2.02 -31.86 -40.53
CA ASN A 503 3.01 -32.75 -39.93
C ASN A 503 2.61 -33.10 -38.51
N GLU A 504 2.58 -34.38 -38.28
CA GLU A 504 2.12 -35.11 -37.10
C GLU A 504 2.93 -34.76 -35.84
N SER A 505 2.23 -34.52 -34.77
CA SER A 505 2.45 -34.83 -33.36
C SER A 505 2.12 -33.63 -32.45
N GLY A 506 0.88 -33.60 -31.98
CA GLY A 506 0.43 -32.70 -30.93
C GLY A 506 -0.86 -33.24 -30.33
N CYS A 507 -0.79 -33.76 -29.13
CA CYS A 507 -1.88 -34.30 -28.36
C CYS A 507 -2.96 -33.23 -28.08
N LEU A 508 -4.05 -33.28 -28.84
CA LEU A 508 -5.30 -32.57 -28.55
C LEU A 508 -6.18 -33.54 -27.79
N ILE A 509 -6.35 -33.32 -26.48
CA ILE A 509 -7.38 -34.01 -25.71
C ILE A 509 -8.72 -33.39 -26.09
N VAL A 510 -9.43 -34.05 -26.99
CA VAL A 510 -10.84 -33.81 -27.25
C VAL A 510 -11.63 -34.64 -26.25
N ILE A 511 -12.25 -34.03 -25.25
CA ILE A 511 -13.25 -34.69 -24.42
C ILE A 511 -14.55 -34.69 -25.23
N SER A 512 -14.82 -35.75 -25.93
CA SER A 512 -16.13 -36.06 -26.49
C SER A 512 -16.93 -36.85 -25.47
N ASP A 513 -18.14 -36.40 -25.28
CA ASP A 513 -19.28 -36.99 -24.57
C ASP A 513 -19.13 -38.44 -24.10
N LEU A 514 -19.01 -38.62 -22.79
CA LEU A 514 -19.30 -39.90 -22.15
C LEU A 514 -20.74 -39.89 -21.65
N GLU A 515 -21.63 -40.52 -22.41
CA GLU A 515 -22.95 -40.93 -21.96
C GLU A 515 -22.82 -41.82 -20.71
N LEU A 516 -23.36 -41.34 -19.60
CA LEU A 516 -23.61 -42.13 -18.42
C LEU A 516 -24.88 -42.97 -18.65
N ASN A 517 -24.70 -44.22 -19.03
CA ASN A 517 -25.70 -45.28 -18.81
C ASN A 517 -25.30 -46.10 -17.59
N ILE A 518 -26.27 -46.22 -16.68
CA ILE A 518 -26.45 -47.03 -15.45
C ILE A 518 -26.14 -46.30 -14.16
#